data_c98a2490cce86c65e588863e8bd03e35
#
_entry.id   c98a2490cce86c65e588863e8bd03e35
#
_cell.length_a   1.000
_cell.length_b   1.000
_cell.length_c   1.000
_cell.angle_alpha   90.00
_cell.angle_beta   90.00
_cell.angle_gamma   90.00
#
_symmetry.space_group_name_H-M   'P 1'
#
loop_
_entity.id
_entity.type
_entity.pdbx_description
1 polymer ?
#
loop_
_entity_poly.entity_id
_entity_poly.type
_entity_poly.pdbx_seq_one_letter_code
_entity_poly.pdbx_strand_id
1 'polypeptide(L)'
;MRWKISNKQEDYYASIKFMEMEVQNISDKKLENLIWILEYPPLYTAGLSAKPIDLLNKKKLPIFNSNRGGKYAYHGPGQRVIYTLIN
;
A
#
# COMPACT_ATOMS: atom_id res chain seq x y z
N MET A 1 -6.06 -18.14 8.55
CA MET A 1 -5.76 -17.11 7.54
C MET A 1 -7.03 -16.37 7.18
N ARG A 2 -7.02 -15.05 7.31
CA ARG A 2 -8.16 -14.22 6.93
C ARG A 2 -7.91 -13.63 5.55
N TRP A 3 -8.98 -13.37 4.83
CA TRP A 3 -8.93 -12.74 3.51
C TRP A 3 -9.81 -11.49 3.52
N LYS A 4 -9.32 -10.41 2.93
CA LYS A 4 -10.07 -9.17 2.73
C LYS A 4 -9.93 -8.77 1.27
N ILE A 5 -11.05 -8.57 0.59
CA ILE A 5 -11.07 -8.13 -0.79
C ILE A 5 -11.88 -6.84 -0.83
N SER A 6 -11.23 -5.75 -1.23
CA SER A 6 -11.89 -4.45 -1.35
C SER A 6 -12.51 -4.31 -2.75
N ASN A 7 -13.79 -3.96 -2.78
CA ASN A 7 -14.54 -3.80 -4.02
C ASN A 7 -14.46 -2.39 -4.60
N LYS A 8 -13.90 -1.46 -3.82
CA LYS A 8 -13.73 -0.06 -4.22
C LYS A 8 -12.27 0.31 -4.08
N GLN A 9 -11.84 1.37 -4.76
CA GLN A 9 -10.50 1.91 -4.57
C GLN A 9 -10.35 2.38 -3.13
N GLU A 10 -9.21 2.06 -2.52
CA GLU A 10 -8.92 2.40 -1.14
C GLU A 10 -8.10 3.68 -1.05
N ASP A 11 -8.31 4.46 0.01
CA ASP A 11 -7.43 5.57 0.31
C ASP A 11 -6.08 5.05 0.80
N TYR A 12 -4.99 5.59 0.25
CA TYR A 12 -3.66 5.06 0.57
C TYR A 12 -3.33 5.19 2.06
N TYR A 13 -3.49 6.39 2.65
CA TYR A 13 -3.18 6.58 4.07
C TYR A 13 -4.05 5.73 4.98
N ALA A 14 -5.34 5.64 4.66
CA ALA A 14 -6.25 4.81 5.45
C ALA A 14 -5.83 3.34 5.38
N SER A 15 -5.38 2.86 4.22
CA SER A 15 -4.92 1.49 4.07
C SER A 15 -3.67 1.22 4.91
N ILE A 16 -2.73 2.16 4.94
CA ILE A 16 -1.50 2.00 5.72
C ILE A 16 -1.82 1.96 7.22
N LYS A 17 -2.69 2.86 7.70
CA LYS A 17 -3.11 2.86 9.11
C LYS A 17 -3.80 1.56 9.49
N PHE A 18 -4.69 1.08 8.62
CA PHE A 18 -5.37 -0.20 8.85
C PHE A 18 -4.36 -1.33 8.99
N MET A 19 -3.38 -1.40 8.07
CA MET A 19 -2.38 -2.44 8.10
C MET A 19 -1.47 -2.36 9.32
N GLU A 20 -1.12 -1.16 9.77
CA GLU A 20 -0.33 -0.99 10.99
C GLU A 20 -1.05 -1.58 12.21
N MET A 21 -2.35 -1.31 12.32
CA MET A 21 -3.16 -1.88 13.40
C MET A 21 -3.28 -3.40 13.29
N GLU A 22 -3.48 -3.90 12.08
CA GLU A 22 -3.57 -5.34 11.84
C GLU A 22 -2.27 -6.05 12.18
N VAL A 23 -1.14 -5.51 11.76
CA VAL A 23 0.18 -6.09 12.05
C VAL A 23 0.40 -6.17 13.56
N GLN A 24 0.04 -5.12 14.29
CA GLN A 24 0.17 -5.12 15.75
C GLN A 24 -0.71 -6.20 16.39
N ASN A 25 -1.96 -6.32 15.94
CA ASN A 25 -2.87 -7.32 16.49
C ASN A 25 -2.46 -8.75 16.13
N ILE A 26 -1.90 -8.94 14.94
CA ILE A 26 -1.36 -10.25 14.54
C ILE A 26 -0.13 -10.59 15.38
N SER A 27 0.76 -9.63 15.60
CA SER A 27 1.93 -9.81 16.45
C SER A 27 1.55 -10.16 17.90
N ASP A 28 0.51 -9.52 18.41
CA ASP A 28 -0.01 -9.79 19.76
C ASP A 28 -0.86 -11.07 19.84
N LYS A 29 -0.97 -11.80 18.74
CA LYS A 29 -1.76 -13.04 18.64
C LYS A 29 -3.26 -12.85 18.90
N LYS A 30 -3.77 -11.63 18.71
CA LYS A 30 -5.19 -11.33 18.84
C LYS A 30 -5.95 -11.63 17.55
N LEU A 31 -5.28 -11.58 16.40
CA LEU A 31 -5.86 -11.84 15.10
C LEU A 31 -4.99 -12.80 14.31
N GLU A 32 -5.63 -13.58 13.43
CA GLU A 32 -4.92 -14.42 12.48
C GLU A 32 -4.28 -13.56 11.36
N ASN A 33 -3.33 -14.16 10.64
CA ASN A 33 -2.72 -13.53 9.47
C ASN A 33 -3.78 -13.12 8.45
N LEU A 34 -3.47 -12.09 7.68
CA LEU A 34 -4.41 -11.50 6.73
C LEU A 34 -3.77 -11.36 5.35
N ILE A 35 -4.53 -11.73 4.33
CA ILE A 35 -4.22 -11.38 2.94
C ILE A 35 -5.27 -10.36 2.50
N TRP A 36 -4.82 -9.18 2.05
CA TRP A 36 -5.71 -8.11 1.62
C TRP A 36 -5.46 -7.77 0.16
N ILE A 37 -6.50 -7.90 -0.65
CA ILE A 37 -6.46 -7.60 -2.08
C ILE A 37 -7.26 -6.32 -2.30
N LEU A 38 -6.62 -5.32 -2.93
CA LEU A 38 -7.23 -4.01 -3.11
C LEU A 38 -6.70 -3.32 -4.36
N GLU A 39 -7.28 -2.18 -4.69
CA GLU A 39 -6.79 -1.27 -5.72
C GLU A 39 -6.75 0.15 -5.16
N TYR A 40 -5.85 0.95 -5.69
CA TYR A 40 -5.75 2.37 -5.35
C TYR A 40 -6.20 3.25 -6.52
N PRO A 41 -6.67 4.48 -6.25
CA PRO A 41 -6.76 5.48 -7.31
C PRO A 41 -5.36 5.79 -7.84
N PRO A 42 -5.23 6.44 -9.00
CA PRO A 42 -3.91 6.75 -9.57
C PRO A 42 -3.03 7.52 -8.58
N LEU A 43 -1.86 6.96 -8.27
CA LEU A 43 -0.89 7.57 -7.36
C LEU A 43 0.51 7.01 -7.58
N TYR A 44 1.50 7.68 -7.02
CA TYR A 44 2.87 7.17 -6.93
C TYR A 44 3.24 6.92 -5.48
N THR A 45 4.03 5.88 -5.24
CA THR A 45 4.72 5.72 -3.96
C THR A 45 6.21 5.99 -4.18
N ALA A 46 6.81 6.74 -3.25
CA ALA A 46 8.22 7.06 -3.27
C ALA A 46 8.94 6.22 -2.23
N GLY A 47 9.82 5.32 -2.66
CA GLY A 47 10.63 4.49 -1.77
C GLY A 47 11.81 5.26 -1.20
N LEU A 48 12.60 4.58 -0.35
CA LEU A 48 13.73 5.21 0.34
C LEU A 48 14.82 5.70 -0.61
N SER A 49 14.94 5.09 -1.80
CA SER A 49 15.93 5.48 -2.81
C SER A 49 15.40 6.45 -3.83
N ALA A 50 14.17 6.95 -3.68
CA ALA A 50 13.55 7.82 -4.66
C ALA A 50 14.22 9.21 -4.65
N LYS A 51 14.49 9.73 -5.84
CA LYS A 51 15.01 11.09 -6.03
C LYS A 51 14.04 11.86 -6.94
N PRO A 52 13.83 13.15 -6.71
CA PRO A 52 12.89 13.93 -7.53
C PRO A 52 13.15 13.82 -9.04
N ILE A 53 14.41 13.73 -9.44
CA ILE A 53 14.78 13.63 -10.85
C ILE A 53 14.32 12.32 -11.50
N ASP A 54 14.06 11.29 -10.69
CA ASP A 54 13.64 9.99 -11.20
C ASP A 54 12.15 9.97 -11.58
N LEU A 55 11.40 11.01 -11.22
CA LEU A 55 9.95 11.06 -11.42
C LEU A 55 9.59 12.01 -12.55
N LEU A 56 8.98 11.44 -13.60
CA LEU A 56 8.38 12.20 -14.68
C LEU A 56 6.86 12.26 -14.47
N ASN A 57 6.43 13.01 -13.47
CA ASN A 57 5.03 13.09 -13.07
C ASN A 57 4.25 14.06 -13.95
N LYS A 58 4.02 13.69 -15.20
CA LYS A 58 3.31 14.55 -16.16
C LYS A 58 1.82 14.70 -15.81
N LYS A 59 1.26 13.75 -15.10
CA LYS A 59 -0.15 13.77 -14.72
C LYS A 59 -0.40 14.43 -13.36
N LYS A 60 0.65 14.86 -12.68
CA LYS A 60 0.57 15.48 -11.35
C LYS A 60 -0.23 14.63 -10.35
N LEU A 61 0.04 13.33 -10.33
CA LEU A 61 -0.60 12.41 -9.41
C LEU A 61 -0.08 12.59 -7.99
N PRO A 62 -0.88 12.24 -6.97
CA PRO A 62 -0.39 12.25 -5.59
C PRO A 62 0.82 11.35 -5.42
N ILE A 63 1.75 11.77 -4.57
CA ILE A 63 2.96 11.01 -4.24
C ILE A 63 2.96 10.75 -2.75
N PHE A 64 3.03 9.48 -2.37
CA PHE A 64 3.08 9.06 -0.98
C PHE A 64 4.43 8.44 -0.66
N ASN A 65 5.03 8.82 0.46
CA ASN A 65 6.29 8.24 0.89
C ASN A 65 6.06 6.84 1.45
N SER A 66 6.91 5.91 1.02
CA SER A 66 6.89 4.54 1.48
C SER A 66 8.17 4.26 2.29
N ASN A 67 8.05 3.46 3.33
CA ASN A 67 9.22 3.04 4.13
C ASN A 67 9.99 1.89 3.48
N ARG A 68 9.59 1.48 2.29
CA ARG A 68 10.27 0.41 1.56
C ARG A 68 11.40 0.97 0.72
N GLY A 69 12.34 0.09 0.37
CA GLY A 69 13.38 0.44 -0.59
C GLY A 69 12.80 0.67 -1.98
N GLY A 70 13.64 1.17 -2.89
CA GLY A 70 13.25 1.42 -4.26
C GLY A 70 13.03 2.91 -4.54
N LYS A 71 12.66 3.21 -5.78
CA LYS A 71 12.46 4.58 -6.25
C LYS A 71 10.97 4.93 -6.24
N TYR A 72 10.40 5.19 -7.41
CA TYR A 72 8.98 5.49 -7.53
C TYR A 72 8.25 4.30 -8.11
N ALA A 73 7.03 4.06 -7.64
CA ALA A 73 6.15 3.04 -8.20
C ALA A 73 4.79 3.64 -8.46
N TYR A 74 4.23 3.36 -9.62
CA TYR A 74 2.88 3.78 -9.98
C TYR A 74 1.87 2.75 -9.51
N HIS A 75 0.73 3.23 -8.99
CA HIS A 75 -0.43 2.41 -8.68
C HIS A 75 -1.67 3.06 -9.28
N GLY A 76 -2.62 2.27 -9.74
CA GLY A 76 -3.83 2.81 -10.32
C GLY A 76 -4.88 1.76 -10.58
N PRO A 77 -6.03 2.18 -11.13
CA PRO A 77 -7.13 1.26 -11.45
C PRO A 77 -6.67 0.15 -12.40
N GLY A 78 -7.16 -1.06 -12.18
CA GLY A 78 -6.75 -2.23 -12.94
C GLY A 78 -5.51 -2.91 -12.40
N GLN A 79 -4.79 -2.28 -11.48
CA GLN A 79 -3.63 -2.88 -10.81
C GLN A 79 -4.04 -3.36 -9.43
N ARG A 80 -4.11 -4.66 -9.25
CA ARG A 80 -4.42 -5.24 -7.94
C ARG A 80 -3.17 -5.27 -7.09
N VAL A 81 -3.31 -4.82 -5.86
CA VAL A 81 -2.26 -4.89 -4.85
C VAL A 81 -2.65 -5.99 -3.87
N ILE A 82 -1.68 -6.82 -3.53
CA ILE A 82 -1.89 -7.91 -2.58
C ILE A 82 -0.92 -7.69 -1.41
N TYR A 83 -1.48 -7.40 -0.25
CA TYR A 83 -0.71 -7.31 0.98
C TYR A 83 -0.83 -8.60 1.77
N THR A 84 0.31 -9.10 2.23
CA THR A 84 0.38 -10.32 3.03
C THR A 84 0.87 -9.93 4.42
N LEU A 85 -0.03 -9.92 5.39
CA LEU A 85 0.27 -9.54 6.78
C LEU A 85 0.42 -10.81 7.58
N ILE A 86 1.65 -11.19 7.87
CA ILE A 86 2.02 -12.47 8.47
C ILE A 86 2.88 -12.24 9.70
N ASN A 87 2.63 -13.03 10.72
CA ASN A 87 3.48 -13.05 11.90
C ASN A 87 4.53 -14.16 11.78
#